data_713285d96e3ccfc8f522d49e44fc6147
#
_entry.id   713285d96e3ccfc8f522d49e44fc6147
#
_cell.length_a   1.000
_cell.length_b   1.000
_cell.length_c   1.000
_cell.angle_alpha   90.00
_cell.angle_beta   90.00
_cell.angle_gamma   90.00
#
_symmetry.space_group_name_H-M   'P 1'
#
loop_
_entity.id
_entity.type
_entity.pdbx_description
1 polymer ?
#
loop_
_entity_poly.entity_id
_entity_poly.type
_entity_poly.pdbx_seq_one_letter_code
_entity_poly.pdbx_strand_id
1 'polypeptide(L)'
;MRQNKHDKDGKCLAVGLEAERQLALVAEKKKVSIRKSSRHDDMREHFDYHFDFKEKSKKVEIKAMKRLSRKGEPQDEWIWVEFKNVRGNKGWLYGSADLISFEFKDYFLFVDRQELVQISESLINRVDIVKKPELAKYKVYHRWNRPNELVGMINASDLKKVKNKMYWRKIEKL
;
A
#
# COMPACT_ATOMS: atom_id res chain seq x y z
N MET A 1 6.02 20.98 8.69
CA MET A 1 5.23 19.82 8.28
C MET A 1 3.76 20.11 8.53
N ARG A 2 2.88 20.16 7.51
CA ARG A 2 1.44 20.27 7.77
C ARG A 2 0.97 18.92 8.30
N GLN A 3 0.58 18.90 9.56
CA GLN A 3 -0.03 17.74 10.21
C GLN A 3 -1.27 17.32 9.41
N ASN A 4 -1.32 16.05 9.01
CA ASN A 4 -2.50 15.51 8.31
C ASN A 4 -3.69 15.61 9.29
N LYS A 5 -4.69 16.45 8.98
CA LYS A 5 -5.89 16.67 9.83
C LYS A 5 -6.61 15.37 10.24
N HIS A 6 -6.27 14.25 9.62
CA HIS A 6 -6.90 12.96 9.81
C HIS A 6 -6.02 11.93 10.54
N ASP A 7 -4.76 12.26 10.81
CA ASP A 7 -3.80 11.50 11.62
C ASP A 7 -3.34 12.39 12.77
N LYS A 8 -4.27 12.69 13.68
CA LYS A 8 -4.10 13.67 14.76
C LYS A 8 -2.97 13.30 15.73
N ASP A 9 -2.72 12.01 15.89
CA ASP A 9 -1.68 11.45 16.77
C ASP A 9 -0.42 11.01 16.01
N GLY A 10 -0.37 11.18 14.68
CA GLY A 10 0.79 10.86 13.84
C GLY A 10 1.11 9.36 13.71
N LYS A 11 0.29 8.49 14.31
CA LYS A 11 0.57 7.04 14.35
C LYS A 11 0.55 6.37 12.99
N CYS A 12 -0.38 6.79 12.11
CA CYS A 12 -0.43 6.21 10.75
C CYS A 12 0.80 6.60 9.93
N LEU A 13 1.26 7.84 10.08
CA LEU A 13 2.50 8.31 9.45
C LEU A 13 3.71 7.54 9.99
N ALA A 14 3.82 7.38 11.30
CA ALA A 14 4.92 6.65 11.93
C ALA A 14 5.01 5.19 11.45
N VAL A 15 3.87 4.51 11.34
CA VAL A 15 3.80 3.12 10.81
C VAL A 15 4.26 3.08 9.35
N GLY A 16 3.84 4.03 8.51
CA GLY A 16 4.28 4.11 7.12
C GLY A 16 5.79 4.32 7.01
N LEU A 17 6.33 5.31 7.74
CA LEU A 17 7.77 5.61 7.76
C LEU A 17 8.61 4.43 8.29
N GLU A 18 8.11 3.66 9.26
CA GLU A 18 8.82 2.49 9.76
C GLU A 18 8.86 1.38 8.69
N ALA A 19 7.77 1.14 7.95
CA ALA A 19 7.77 0.19 6.84
C ALA A 19 8.77 0.60 5.74
N GLU A 20 8.81 1.89 5.38
CA GLU A 20 9.80 2.43 4.44
C GLU A 20 11.23 2.19 4.94
N ARG A 21 11.50 2.51 6.22
CA ARG A 21 12.82 2.30 6.84
C ARG A 21 13.24 0.84 6.82
N GLN A 22 12.34 -0.08 7.17
CA GLN A 22 12.59 -1.52 7.16
C GLN A 22 12.91 -2.01 5.74
N LEU A 23 12.14 -1.57 4.75
CA LEU A 23 12.38 -1.95 3.37
C LEU A 23 13.73 -1.40 2.85
N ALA A 24 14.10 -0.18 3.24
CA ALA A 24 15.39 0.42 2.88
C ALA A 24 16.57 -0.42 3.41
N LEU A 25 16.50 -0.90 4.66
CA LEU A 25 17.52 -1.79 5.23
C LEU A 25 17.62 -3.12 4.46
N VAL A 26 16.47 -3.67 4.05
CA VAL A 26 16.46 -4.90 3.23
C VAL A 26 17.09 -4.64 1.86
N ALA A 27 16.80 -3.50 1.23
CA ALA A 27 17.39 -3.12 -0.05
C ALA A 27 18.91 -2.98 0.04
N GLU A 28 19.40 -2.32 1.09
CA GLU A 28 20.84 -2.19 1.38
C GLU A 28 21.52 -3.54 1.51
N LYS A 29 20.97 -4.45 2.32
CA LYS A 29 21.48 -5.83 2.47
C LYS A 29 21.52 -6.58 1.14
N LYS A 30 20.57 -6.30 0.25
CA LYS A 30 20.49 -6.90 -1.10
C LYS A 30 21.36 -6.17 -2.13
N LYS A 31 22.05 -5.09 -1.73
CA LYS A 31 22.85 -4.23 -2.62
C LYS A 31 22.02 -3.64 -3.77
N VAL A 32 20.75 -3.32 -3.49
CA VAL A 32 19.86 -2.59 -4.40
C VAL A 32 19.88 -1.12 -4.01
N SER A 33 20.31 -0.25 -4.93
CA SER A 33 20.28 1.20 -4.72
C SER A 33 18.83 1.69 -4.71
N ILE A 34 18.51 2.57 -3.76
CA ILE A 34 17.21 3.19 -3.67
C ILE A 34 17.35 4.71 -3.56
N ARG A 35 16.43 5.44 -4.17
CA ARG A 35 16.35 6.90 -4.06
C ARG A 35 14.93 7.29 -3.69
N LYS A 36 14.77 8.08 -2.62
CA LYS A 36 13.47 8.59 -2.21
C LYS A 36 12.88 9.49 -3.29
N SER A 37 11.59 9.37 -3.54
CA SER A 37 10.85 10.27 -4.44
C SER A 37 10.85 11.71 -3.90
N SER A 38 10.61 12.66 -4.79
CA SER A 38 10.33 14.01 -4.35
C SER A 38 8.97 14.07 -3.65
N ARG A 39 8.75 15.06 -2.80
CA ARG A 39 7.43 15.27 -2.18
C ARG A 39 6.32 15.49 -3.22
N HIS A 40 6.64 16.04 -4.36
CA HIS A 40 5.69 16.24 -5.46
C HIS A 40 5.28 14.90 -6.05
N ASP A 41 6.24 13.99 -6.29
CA ASP A 41 5.99 12.68 -6.88
C ASP A 41 5.20 11.79 -5.92
N ASP A 42 5.60 11.75 -4.63
CA ASP A 42 4.85 11.05 -3.58
C ASP A 42 3.36 11.51 -3.54
N MET A 43 3.13 12.83 -3.54
CA MET A 43 1.77 13.36 -3.41
C MET A 43 0.90 13.25 -4.67
N ARG A 44 1.46 13.27 -5.86
CA ARG A 44 0.73 13.33 -7.13
C ARG A 44 0.80 12.06 -7.93
N GLU A 45 1.96 11.40 -7.91
CA GLU A 45 2.21 10.22 -8.71
C GLU A 45 2.08 8.93 -7.90
N HIS A 46 1.98 9.04 -6.57
CA HIS A 46 1.84 7.90 -5.65
C HIS A 46 2.94 6.86 -5.83
N PHE A 47 4.19 7.25 -5.55
CA PHE A 47 5.30 6.33 -5.32
C PHE A 47 6.30 6.93 -4.33
N ASP A 48 6.91 6.07 -3.51
CA ASP A 48 7.78 6.49 -2.40
C ASP A 48 9.26 6.51 -2.79
N TYR A 49 9.69 5.55 -3.63
CA TYR A 49 11.10 5.38 -3.99
C TYR A 49 11.29 4.93 -5.43
N HIS A 50 12.46 5.26 -5.98
CA HIS A 50 13.04 4.56 -7.11
C HIS A 50 13.93 3.43 -6.59
N PHE A 51 13.79 2.23 -7.12
CA PHE A 51 14.61 1.05 -6.87
C PHE A 51 15.40 0.72 -8.13
N ASP A 52 16.73 0.77 -8.05
CA ASP A 52 17.60 0.47 -9.17
C ASP A 52 17.97 -1.02 -9.15
N PHE A 53 17.12 -1.84 -9.75
CA PHE A 53 17.43 -3.24 -10.06
C PHE A 53 18.46 -3.30 -11.19
N LYS A 54 19.24 -4.39 -11.27
CA LYS A 54 20.41 -4.53 -12.16
C LYS A 54 20.22 -3.95 -13.58
N GLU A 55 19.02 -4.05 -14.14
CA GLU A 55 18.75 -3.65 -15.52
C GLU A 55 17.76 -2.48 -15.66
N LYS A 56 16.99 -2.17 -14.63
CA LYS A 56 15.92 -1.17 -14.70
C LYS A 56 15.68 -0.49 -13.37
N SER A 57 15.49 0.83 -13.40
CA SER A 57 14.91 1.57 -12.29
C SER A 57 13.39 1.39 -12.29
N LYS A 58 12.80 1.15 -11.10
CA LYS A 58 11.37 0.96 -10.89
C LYS A 58 10.87 1.94 -9.84
N LYS A 59 9.73 2.57 -10.10
CA LYS A 59 8.97 3.34 -9.10
C LYS A 59 8.24 2.38 -8.19
N VAL A 60 8.42 2.51 -6.88
CA VAL A 60 7.84 1.63 -5.87
C VAL A 60 7.04 2.45 -4.87
N GLU A 61 5.79 2.07 -4.68
CA GLU A 61 4.92 2.53 -3.59
C GLU A 61 4.94 1.49 -2.47
N ILE A 62 5.10 1.94 -1.22
CA ILE A 62 5.21 1.06 -0.05
C ILE A 62 3.94 1.13 0.79
N LYS A 63 3.39 -0.01 1.11
CA LYS A 63 2.19 -0.14 1.92
C LYS A 63 2.48 -0.95 3.19
N ALA A 64 2.50 -0.26 4.32
CA ALA A 64 2.63 -0.88 5.63
C ALA A 64 1.41 -1.76 5.95
N MET A 65 1.60 -2.78 6.81
CA MET A 65 0.50 -3.55 7.37
C MET A 65 -0.55 -2.63 7.99
N LYS A 66 -1.81 -2.93 7.75
CA LYS A 66 -2.94 -2.13 8.22
C LYS A 66 -3.84 -2.94 9.14
N ARG A 67 -4.55 -2.21 10.00
CA ARG A 67 -5.63 -2.76 10.83
C ARG A 67 -6.89 -2.93 10.00
N LEU A 68 -7.73 -3.90 10.33
CA LEU A 68 -9.07 -4.03 9.75
C LEU A 68 -10.00 -2.94 10.30
N SER A 69 -9.86 -2.64 11.59
CA SER A 69 -10.63 -1.61 12.28
C SER A 69 -9.75 -0.77 13.21
N ARG A 70 -10.31 0.30 13.77
CA ARG A 70 -9.55 1.19 14.68
C ARG A 70 -9.04 0.50 15.95
N LYS A 71 -9.72 -0.54 16.42
CA LYS A 71 -9.42 -1.28 17.66
C LYS A 71 -8.54 -2.52 17.42
N GLY A 72 -8.37 -2.92 16.15
CA GLY A 72 -7.59 -4.11 15.80
C GLY A 72 -6.09 -3.85 15.78
N GLU A 73 -5.30 -4.92 15.79
CA GLU A 73 -3.87 -4.88 15.54
C GLU A 73 -3.58 -4.87 14.02
N PRO A 74 -2.39 -4.39 13.60
CA PRO A 74 -1.94 -4.56 12.23
C PRO A 74 -1.93 -6.05 11.85
N GLN A 75 -2.41 -6.34 10.65
CA GLN A 75 -2.54 -7.69 10.14
C GLN A 75 -2.15 -7.74 8.67
N ASP A 76 -1.86 -8.91 8.15
CA ASP A 76 -1.39 -9.16 6.79
C ASP A 76 -2.26 -10.16 6.01
N GLU A 77 -3.43 -10.52 6.56
CA GLU A 77 -4.40 -11.37 5.88
C GLU A 77 -5.23 -10.61 4.83
N TRP A 78 -5.61 -9.36 5.14
CA TRP A 78 -6.43 -8.51 4.28
C TRP A 78 -5.67 -7.25 3.88
N ILE A 79 -5.61 -7.02 2.58
CA ILE A 79 -4.89 -5.90 1.97
C ILE A 79 -5.88 -4.82 1.56
N TRP A 80 -5.69 -3.62 2.10
CA TRP A 80 -6.45 -2.44 1.67
C TRP A 80 -5.97 -1.95 0.32
N VAL A 81 -6.90 -1.70 -0.59
CA VAL A 81 -6.67 -1.03 -1.88
C VAL A 81 -7.51 0.24 -1.95
N GLU A 82 -6.93 1.30 -2.51
CA GLU A 82 -7.57 2.61 -2.60
C GLU A 82 -7.86 2.95 -4.06
N PHE A 83 -9.15 2.97 -4.41
CA PHE A 83 -9.65 3.37 -5.73
C PHE A 83 -9.76 4.88 -5.86
N LYS A 84 -10.24 5.56 -4.79
CA LYS A 84 -10.33 7.02 -4.70
C LYS A 84 -9.78 7.48 -3.36
N ASN A 85 -8.99 8.53 -3.38
CA ASN A 85 -8.46 9.15 -2.18
C ASN A 85 -9.53 10.04 -1.49
N VAL A 86 -9.19 10.59 -0.35
CA VAL A 86 -10.09 11.45 0.46
C VAL A 86 -10.63 12.69 -0.27
N ARG A 87 -10.00 13.11 -1.36
CA ARG A 87 -10.42 14.23 -2.21
C ARG A 87 -11.28 13.78 -3.39
N GLY A 88 -11.48 12.47 -3.58
CA GLY A 88 -12.20 11.89 -4.71
C GLY A 88 -11.37 11.71 -5.97
N ASN A 89 -10.07 12.04 -5.94
CA ASN A 89 -9.15 11.78 -7.03
C ASN A 89 -8.78 10.29 -7.07
N LYS A 90 -8.15 9.86 -8.16
CA LYS A 90 -7.59 8.50 -8.27
C LYS A 90 -6.75 8.19 -7.04
N GLY A 91 -6.99 7.03 -6.42
CA GLY A 91 -6.20 6.51 -5.32
C GLY A 91 -4.85 5.93 -5.80
N TRP A 92 -4.02 5.53 -4.85
CA TRP A 92 -2.68 5.01 -5.14
C TRP A 92 -2.68 3.78 -6.07
N LEU A 93 -3.76 3.00 -6.09
CA LEU A 93 -3.91 1.85 -7.00
C LEU A 93 -3.73 2.27 -8.46
N TYR A 94 -4.13 3.49 -8.80
CA TYR A 94 -4.02 4.08 -10.14
C TYR A 94 -2.88 5.10 -10.27
N GLY A 95 -1.94 5.10 -9.34
CA GLY A 95 -0.75 5.94 -9.38
C GLY A 95 0.25 5.53 -10.47
N SER A 96 1.41 6.15 -10.49
CA SER A 96 2.46 5.91 -11.48
C SER A 96 3.52 4.91 -11.03
N ALA A 97 3.37 4.29 -9.85
CA ALA A 97 4.27 3.23 -9.42
C ALA A 97 4.28 2.06 -10.40
N ASP A 98 5.45 1.49 -10.65
CA ASP A 98 5.59 0.22 -11.38
C ASP A 98 5.22 -0.96 -10.49
N LEU A 99 5.65 -0.90 -9.24
CA LEU A 99 5.45 -1.95 -8.25
C LEU A 99 4.81 -1.39 -6.99
N ILE A 100 3.95 -2.19 -6.37
CA ILE A 100 3.48 -1.96 -5.01
C ILE A 100 4.18 -2.95 -4.09
N SER A 101 4.84 -2.45 -3.05
CA SER A 101 5.46 -3.27 -2.01
C SER A 101 4.56 -3.33 -0.77
N PHE A 102 3.95 -4.46 -0.53
CA PHE A 102 3.17 -4.70 0.69
C PHE A 102 4.06 -5.24 1.79
N GLU A 103 3.98 -4.63 2.97
CA GLU A 103 4.59 -5.16 4.18
C GLU A 103 3.75 -6.31 4.74
N PHE A 104 4.41 -7.44 4.99
CA PHE A 104 3.91 -8.59 5.75
C PHE A 104 4.72 -8.74 7.04
N LYS A 105 4.30 -9.64 7.92
CA LYS A 105 4.99 -9.86 9.19
C LYS A 105 6.49 -10.14 8.98
N ASP A 106 6.84 -11.06 8.09
CA ASP A 106 8.21 -11.57 7.94
C ASP A 106 8.88 -11.17 6.62
N TYR A 107 8.15 -10.52 5.71
CA TYR A 107 8.66 -10.18 4.38
C TYR A 107 7.94 -8.97 3.77
N PHE A 108 8.51 -8.46 2.69
CA PHE A 108 7.85 -7.54 1.76
C PHE A 108 7.51 -8.30 0.48
N LEU A 109 6.30 -8.11 -0.01
CA LEU A 109 5.84 -8.63 -1.29
C LEU A 109 5.69 -7.49 -2.29
N PHE A 110 6.52 -7.49 -3.32
CA PHE A 110 6.39 -6.60 -4.46
C PHE A 110 5.48 -7.25 -5.49
N VAL A 111 4.53 -6.50 -6.01
CA VAL A 111 3.62 -6.94 -7.07
C VAL A 111 3.57 -5.89 -8.16
N ASP A 112 3.42 -6.32 -9.41
CA ASP A 112 3.15 -5.42 -10.52
C ASP A 112 1.83 -4.67 -10.27
N ARG A 113 1.87 -3.32 -10.36
CA ARG A 113 0.71 -2.49 -10.06
C ARG A 113 -0.43 -2.71 -11.06
N GLN A 114 -0.13 -2.89 -12.34
CA GLN A 114 -1.17 -3.06 -13.35
C GLN A 114 -1.91 -4.38 -13.17
N GLU A 115 -1.19 -5.46 -12.87
CA GLU A 115 -1.80 -6.74 -12.52
C GLU A 115 -2.62 -6.63 -11.22
N LEU A 116 -2.15 -5.88 -10.23
CA LEU A 116 -2.90 -5.61 -8.99
C LEU A 116 -4.20 -4.85 -9.27
N VAL A 117 -4.19 -3.87 -10.18
CA VAL A 117 -5.42 -3.17 -10.62
C VAL A 117 -6.42 -4.18 -11.18
N GLN A 118 -6.01 -5.00 -12.14
CA GLN A 118 -6.89 -6.00 -12.79
C GLN A 118 -7.51 -6.95 -11.76
N ILE A 119 -6.70 -7.47 -10.84
CA ILE A 119 -7.17 -8.38 -9.78
C ILE A 119 -8.14 -7.65 -8.85
N SER A 120 -7.79 -6.47 -8.37
CA SER A 120 -8.61 -5.69 -7.46
C SER A 120 -9.97 -5.34 -8.07
N GLU A 121 -9.99 -4.92 -9.34
CA GLU A 121 -11.23 -4.57 -10.05
C GLU A 121 -12.10 -5.79 -10.35
N SER A 122 -11.50 -6.96 -10.56
CA SER A 122 -12.24 -8.20 -10.79
C SER A 122 -12.86 -8.79 -9.52
N LEU A 123 -12.23 -8.57 -8.37
CA LEU A 123 -12.64 -9.17 -7.09
C LEU A 123 -13.54 -8.27 -6.26
N ILE A 124 -13.33 -6.95 -6.30
CA ILE A 124 -14.03 -6.00 -5.43
C ILE A 124 -15.30 -5.50 -6.11
N ASN A 125 -16.45 -5.79 -5.48
CA ASN A 125 -17.70 -5.17 -5.85
C ASN A 125 -17.69 -3.68 -5.46
N ARG A 126 -17.63 -2.79 -6.46
CA ARG A 126 -17.56 -1.34 -6.27
C ARG A 126 -18.92 -0.65 -6.19
N VAL A 127 -20.01 -1.39 -6.34
CA VAL A 127 -21.39 -0.90 -6.18
C VAL A 127 -21.86 -1.05 -4.74
N ASP A 128 -21.42 -2.13 -4.09
CA ASP A 128 -21.80 -2.47 -2.72
C ASP A 128 -20.95 -1.68 -1.71
N ILE A 129 -21.48 -0.55 -1.26
CA ILE A 129 -20.81 0.31 -0.27
C ILE A 129 -21.21 -0.11 1.14
N VAL A 130 -20.25 -0.61 1.90
CA VAL A 130 -20.47 -1.01 3.29
C VAL A 130 -20.19 0.12 4.27
N LYS A 131 -20.85 0.10 5.43
CA LYS A 131 -20.75 1.17 6.45
C LYS A 131 -19.64 0.93 7.49
N LYS A 132 -19.12 -0.28 7.58
CA LYS A 132 -18.07 -0.65 8.54
C LYS A 132 -16.84 -1.16 7.81
N PRO A 133 -15.63 -0.76 8.23
CA PRO A 133 -14.39 -1.17 7.55
C PRO A 133 -14.20 -2.68 7.52
N GLU A 134 -14.61 -3.41 8.55
CA GLU A 134 -14.48 -4.87 8.64
C GLU A 134 -15.28 -5.62 7.58
N LEU A 135 -16.31 -4.98 7.02
CA LEU A 135 -17.17 -5.52 5.99
C LEU A 135 -16.67 -5.22 4.56
N ALA A 136 -15.56 -4.48 4.42
CA ALA A 136 -15.01 -4.10 3.12
C ALA A 136 -14.27 -5.23 2.39
N LYS A 137 -14.41 -6.47 2.86
CA LYS A 137 -13.86 -7.67 2.24
C LYS A 137 -14.55 -7.92 0.90
N TYR A 138 -13.82 -7.71 -0.21
CA TYR A 138 -14.33 -7.75 -1.59
C TYR A 138 -15.48 -6.78 -1.87
N LYS A 139 -15.62 -5.74 -1.04
CA LYS A 139 -16.60 -4.66 -1.19
C LYS A 139 -15.92 -3.34 -0.97
N VAL A 140 -16.61 -2.23 -1.26
CA VAL A 140 -16.07 -0.91 -1.03
C VAL A 140 -16.65 -0.28 0.22
N TYR A 141 -15.82 0.55 0.85
CA TYR A 141 -16.13 1.30 2.05
C TYR A 141 -15.67 2.76 1.86
N HIS A 142 -16.44 3.69 2.37
CA HIS A 142 -16.00 5.05 2.62
C HIS A 142 -16.29 5.44 4.07
N ARG A 143 -15.48 6.30 4.63
CA ARG A 143 -15.74 6.82 5.97
C ARG A 143 -16.89 7.81 5.90
N TRP A 144 -17.77 7.81 6.92
CA TRP A 144 -18.92 8.74 6.97
C TRP A 144 -18.51 10.22 6.80
N ASN A 145 -17.32 10.61 7.28
CA ASN A 145 -16.75 11.95 7.16
C ASN A 145 -15.83 12.14 5.95
N ARG A 146 -15.76 11.16 5.03
CA ARG A 146 -14.96 11.16 3.81
C ARG A 146 -15.72 10.49 2.67
N PRO A 147 -16.84 11.09 2.23
CA PRO A 147 -17.73 10.42 1.28
C PRO A 147 -17.11 10.21 -0.11
N ASN A 148 -16.04 10.94 -0.43
CA ASN A 148 -15.34 10.81 -1.71
C ASN A 148 -14.30 9.70 -1.72
N GLU A 149 -13.85 9.25 -0.55
CA GLU A 149 -12.88 8.15 -0.42
C GLU A 149 -13.54 6.83 -0.81
N LEU A 150 -12.85 5.99 -1.57
CA LEU A 150 -13.33 4.66 -1.93
C LEU A 150 -12.20 3.66 -1.75
N VAL A 151 -12.32 2.82 -0.74
CA VAL A 151 -11.35 1.78 -0.40
C VAL A 151 -12.03 0.43 -0.29
N GLY A 152 -11.31 -0.63 -0.54
CA GLY A 152 -11.79 -2.01 -0.37
C GLY A 152 -10.68 -2.92 0.08
N MET A 153 -11.00 -4.18 0.34
CA MET A 153 -9.99 -5.17 0.71
C MET A 153 -10.05 -6.40 -0.19
N ILE A 154 -8.88 -6.90 -0.53
CA ILE A 154 -8.68 -8.25 -1.10
C ILE A 154 -7.96 -9.12 -0.07
N ASN A 155 -8.13 -10.43 -0.14
CA ASN A 155 -7.35 -11.34 0.69
C ASN A 155 -5.90 -11.39 0.18
N ALA A 156 -4.93 -11.43 1.08
CA ALA A 156 -3.51 -11.50 0.71
C ALA A 156 -3.19 -12.71 -0.18
N SER A 157 -3.94 -13.81 -0.05
CA SER A 157 -3.79 -14.97 -0.92
C SER A 157 -4.12 -14.68 -2.40
N ASP A 158 -4.94 -13.66 -2.68
CA ASP A 158 -5.25 -13.26 -4.06
C ASP A 158 -4.02 -12.70 -4.78
N LEU A 159 -3.06 -12.13 -4.03
CA LEU A 159 -1.79 -11.66 -4.59
C LEU A 159 -0.95 -12.78 -5.21
N LYS A 160 -1.24 -14.06 -4.88
CA LYS A 160 -0.63 -15.22 -5.54
C LYS A 160 -0.96 -15.27 -7.03
N LYS A 161 -2.09 -14.68 -7.44
CA LYS A 161 -2.53 -14.60 -8.85
C LYS A 161 -1.72 -13.60 -9.67
N VAL A 162 -1.04 -12.64 -9.03
CA VAL A 162 -0.11 -11.73 -9.71
C VAL A 162 1.06 -12.55 -10.25
N LYS A 163 1.36 -12.43 -11.54
CA LYS A 163 2.45 -13.16 -12.20
C LYS A 163 3.81 -12.52 -11.86
N ASN A 164 3.89 -11.21 -12.01
CA ASN A 164 5.10 -10.45 -11.75
C ASN A 164 5.15 -10.00 -10.29
N LYS A 165 5.77 -10.83 -9.45
CA LYS A 165 5.93 -10.58 -8.02
C LYS A 165 7.29 -11.04 -7.50
N MET A 166 7.71 -10.43 -6.39
CA MET A 166 8.99 -10.72 -5.75
C MET A 166 8.85 -10.63 -4.23
N TYR A 167 9.53 -11.53 -3.52
CA TYR A 167 9.52 -11.59 -2.06
C TYR A 167 10.89 -11.20 -1.50
N TRP A 168 10.90 -10.28 -0.51
CA TRP A 168 12.09 -9.91 0.24
C TRP A 168 11.85 -10.14 1.73
N ARG A 169 12.57 -11.09 2.32
CA ARG A 169 12.49 -11.33 3.77
C ARG A 169 12.97 -10.12 4.54
N LYS A 170 12.31 -9.79 5.63
CA LYS A 170 12.77 -8.79 6.59
C LYS A 170 14.08 -9.23 7.25
N ILE A 171 14.81 -8.26 7.74
CA ILE A 171 16.00 -8.52 8.56
C ILE A 171 15.47 -8.79 9.97
N GLU A 172 15.82 -9.95 10.53
CA GLU A 172 15.52 -10.27 11.93
C GLU A 172 16.16 -9.20 12.83
N LYS A 173 15.38 -8.68 13.76
CA LYS A 173 15.94 -7.81 14.80
C LYS A 173 16.77 -8.70 15.72
N LEU A 174 18.09 -8.46 15.72
CA LEU A 174 18.99 -9.03 16.73
C LEU A 174 18.60 -8.56 18.12
#